data_edeba2e2a5d559d44485d7eecc498766
#
_entry.id   edeba2e2a5d559d44485d7eecc498766
#
_cell.length_a   1.000
_cell.length_b   1.000
_cell.length_c   1.000
_cell.angle_alpha   90.00
_cell.angle_beta   90.00
_cell.angle_gamma   90.00
#
_symmetry.space_group_name_H-M   'P 1'
#
loop_
_entity.id
_entity.type
_entity.pdbx_description
1 polymer ?
#
loop_
_entity_poly.entity_id
_entity_poly.type
_entity_poly.pdbx_seq_one_letter_code
_entity_poly.pdbx_strand_id
1 'polypeptide(L)'
;MKKAFILHGMSGPVDSSFGISLKQDLTALGFQIYEPKFTILQNITLESWFEEMDKIKDSIDDKSIFICHSLGCLFIVKYCCLHNLKNKLIIAVAGGLTNKSEIHPDLAYLSPFIPTAEEIKKFKTLKNTIYNIYSNTDHIYKLTQLERYNQKLNAIPIYLPNKGHFGKTSGVKEIPEIIEIIKKEK
;
A
#
# COMPACT_ATOMS: atom_id res chain seq x y z
N MET A 1 -18.92 12.14 3.25
CA MET A 1 -18.44 11.05 4.14
C MET A 1 -16.96 10.83 3.82
N LYS A 2 -16.11 10.60 4.81
CA LYS A 2 -14.68 10.27 4.56
C LYS A 2 -14.58 8.86 3.99
N LYS A 3 -13.65 8.62 3.10
CA LYS A 3 -13.50 7.33 2.43
C LYS A 3 -12.09 6.79 2.61
N ALA A 4 -11.99 5.52 2.97
CA ALA A 4 -10.73 4.80 3.13
C ALA A 4 -10.70 3.58 2.20
N PHE A 5 -9.64 3.45 1.43
CA PHE A 5 -9.39 2.34 0.52
C PHE A 5 -8.29 1.47 1.12
N ILE A 6 -8.61 0.21 1.43
CA ILE A 6 -7.64 -0.76 1.96
C ILE A 6 -7.22 -1.69 0.83
N LEU A 7 -5.95 -1.58 0.42
CA LEU A 7 -5.39 -2.33 -0.70
C LEU A 7 -4.45 -3.41 -0.16
N HIS A 8 -4.85 -4.67 -0.28
CA HIS A 8 -4.09 -5.79 0.24
C HIS A 8 -2.86 -6.15 -0.62
N GLY A 9 -2.02 -7.03 -0.10
CA GLY A 9 -0.87 -7.58 -0.82
C GLY A 9 -1.20 -8.85 -1.60
N MET A 10 -0.16 -9.54 -2.05
CA MET A 10 -0.26 -10.76 -2.88
C MET A 10 -1.08 -11.88 -2.24
N SER A 11 -1.07 -12.00 -0.92
CA SER A 11 -1.71 -13.12 -0.20
C SER A 11 -3.16 -12.85 0.21
N GLY A 12 -3.75 -11.74 -0.22
CA GLY A 12 -5.15 -11.38 0.06
C GLY A 12 -5.34 -10.43 1.24
N PRO A 13 -6.58 -10.32 1.74
CA PRO A 13 -6.97 -9.32 2.73
C PRO A 13 -6.13 -9.34 4.01
N VAL A 14 -5.98 -8.18 4.63
CA VAL A 14 -5.20 -7.98 5.86
C VAL A 14 -5.92 -8.41 7.14
N ASP A 15 -7.11 -9.00 7.04
CA ASP A 15 -7.95 -9.43 8.17
C ASP A 15 -7.31 -10.49 9.07
N SER A 16 -6.43 -11.30 8.50
CA SER A 16 -5.66 -12.27 9.28
C SER A 16 -4.56 -11.63 10.14
N SER A 17 -4.34 -10.33 10.00
CA SER A 17 -3.33 -9.54 10.72
C SER A 17 -4.00 -8.31 11.35
N PHE A 18 -3.62 -7.11 10.95
CA PHE A 18 -4.10 -5.84 11.52
C PHE A 18 -5.42 -5.32 10.92
N GLY A 19 -5.97 -5.94 9.89
CA GLY A 19 -7.10 -5.42 9.13
C GLY A 19 -8.39 -5.29 9.94
N ILE A 20 -8.68 -6.24 10.86
CA ILE A 20 -9.89 -6.19 11.69
C ILE A 20 -9.86 -4.95 12.59
N SER A 21 -8.76 -4.75 13.34
CA SER A 21 -8.59 -3.58 14.21
C SER A 21 -8.65 -2.28 13.39
N LEU A 22 -7.92 -2.22 12.28
CA LEU A 22 -7.94 -1.05 11.38
C LEU A 22 -9.35 -0.68 10.92
N LYS A 23 -10.16 -1.65 10.50
CA LYS A 23 -11.54 -1.40 10.03
C LYS A 23 -12.45 -0.89 11.16
N GLN A 24 -12.29 -1.42 12.37
CA GLN A 24 -13.02 -0.94 13.55
C GLN A 24 -12.69 0.54 13.83
N ASP A 25 -11.40 0.87 13.85
CA ASP A 25 -10.92 2.22 14.10
C ASP A 25 -11.37 3.22 13.01
N LEU A 26 -11.26 2.83 11.73
CA LEU A 26 -11.71 3.67 10.63
C LEU A 26 -13.23 3.91 10.69
N THR A 27 -14.02 2.89 11.03
CA THR A 27 -15.47 3.00 11.20
C THR A 27 -15.79 3.97 12.34
N ALA A 28 -15.11 3.86 13.48
CA ALA A 28 -15.27 4.76 14.62
C ALA A 28 -14.90 6.21 14.27
N LEU A 29 -13.98 6.42 13.32
CA LEU A 29 -13.61 7.74 12.79
C LEU A 29 -14.55 8.26 11.69
N GLY A 30 -15.62 7.52 11.37
CA GLY A 30 -16.64 7.89 10.37
C GLY A 30 -16.21 7.69 8.92
N PHE A 31 -15.28 6.77 8.66
CA PHE A 31 -14.92 6.41 7.29
C PHE A 31 -15.86 5.35 6.71
N GLN A 32 -16.22 5.54 5.45
CA GLN A 32 -16.71 4.47 4.60
C GLN A 32 -15.50 3.72 4.04
N ILE A 33 -15.49 2.39 4.19
CA ILE A 33 -14.35 1.55 3.83
C ILE A 33 -14.62 0.85 2.51
N TYR A 34 -13.62 0.87 1.63
CA TYR A 34 -13.60 0.17 0.35
C TYR A 34 -12.44 -0.82 0.32
N GLU A 35 -12.74 -2.08 0.05
CA GLU A 35 -11.74 -3.16 -0.08
C GLU A 35 -11.95 -3.84 -1.44
N PRO A 36 -11.18 -3.45 -2.47
CA PRO A 36 -11.25 -4.11 -3.76
C PRO A 36 -10.80 -5.58 -3.63
N LYS A 37 -11.52 -6.48 -4.32
CA LYS A 37 -11.27 -7.93 -4.28
C LYS A 37 -10.23 -8.32 -5.32
N PHE A 38 -9.00 -7.89 -5.13
CA PHE A 38 -7.92 -8.22 -6.05
C PHE A 38 -7.68 -9.72 -6.16
N THR A 39 -7.27 -10.15 -7.35
CA THR A 39 -6.77 -11.51 -7.57
C THR A 39 -5.54 -11.78 -6.69
N ILE A 40 -5.38 -13.01 -6.23
CA ILE A 40 -4.32 -13.41 -5.30
C ILE A 40 -3.45 -14.53 -5.88
N LEU A 41 -2.23 -14.66 -5.35
CA LEU A 41 -1.27 -15.72 -5.69
C LEU A 41 -0.99 -15.78 -7.20
N GLN A 42 -1.09 -16.96 -7.82
CA GLN A 42 -0.71 -17.19 -9.22
C GLN A 42 -1.62 -16.51 -10.26
N ASN A 43 -2.80 -16.04 -9.84
CA ASN A 43 -3.74 -15.35 -10.74
C ASN A 43 -3.57 -13.83 -10.76
N ILE A 44 -2.49 -13.32 -10.16
CA ILE A 44 -2.23 -11.88 -10.08
C ILE A 44 -1.75 -11.37 -11.44
N THR A 45 -2.47 -10.41 -11.98
CA THR A 45 -1.98 -9.56 -13.07
C THR A 45 -2.24 -8.09 -12.69
N LEU A 46 -1.43 -7.19 -13.22
CA LEU A 46 -1.62 -5.76 -12.98
C LEU A 46 -2.96 -5.29 -13.57
N GLU A 47 -3.33 -5.81 -14.74
CA GLU A 47 -4.57 -5.52 -15.44
C GLU A 47 -5.80 -5.90 -14.59
N SER A 48 -5.83 -7.11 -14.03
CA SER A 48 -6.94 -7.56 -13.18
C SER A 48 -7.10 -6.69 -11.93
N TRP A 49 -6.00 -6.16 -11.40
CA TRP A 49 -6.04 -5.24 -10.26
C TRP A 49 -6.56 -3.84 -10.67
N PHE A 50 -6.21 -3.37 -11.86
CA PHE A 50 -6.78 -2.14 -12.40
C PHE A 50 -8.29 -2.28 -12.61
N GLU A 51 -8.74 -3.34 -13.27
CA GLU A 51 -10.16 -3.62 -13.50
C GLU A 51 -10.96 -3.67 -12.20
N GLU A 52 -10.42 -4.34 -11.17
CA GLU A 52 -11.08 -4.42 -9.88
C GLU A 52 -11.17 -3.07 -9.16
N MET A 53 -10.09 -2.29 -9.21
CA MET A 53 -10.09 -0.95 -8.62
C MET A 53 -10.99 0.02 -9.38
N ASP A 54 -11.10 -0.11 -10.69
CA ASP A 54 -11.93 0.73 -11.53
C ASP A 54 -13.44 0.56 -11.27
N LYS A 55 -13.87 -0.58 -10.72
CA LYS A 55 -15.27 -0.76 -10.28
C LYS A 55 -15.69 0.22 -9.18
N ILE A 56 -14.73 0.72 -8.43
CA ILE A 56 -14.97 1.63 -7.31
C ILE A 56 -14.32 3.01 -7.50
N LYS A 57 -13.77 3.31 -8.69
CA LYS A 57 -13.04 4.55 -8.94
C LYS A 57 -13.86 5.82 -8.71
N ASP A 58 -15.15 5.79 -9.03
CA ASP A 58 -16.06 6.94 -8.86
C ASP A 58 -16.32 7.24 -7.38
N SER A 59 -15.94 6.34 -6.48
CA SER A 59 -15.96 6.58 -5.03
C SER A 59 -14.74 7.35 -4.55
N ILE A 60 -13.69 7.50 -5.36
CA ILE A 60 -12.47 8.23 -4.98
C ILE A 60 -12.73 9.73 -5.11
N ASP A 61 -12.56 10.47 -4.03
CA ASP A 61 -12.70 11.93 -3.96
C ASP A 61 -11.45 12.59 -3.32
N ASP A 62 -11.50 13.90 -3.15
CA ASP A 62 -10.36 14.65 -2.61
C ASP A 62 -10.01 14.30 -1.17
N LYS A 63 -10.96 13.78 -0.39
CA LYS A 63 -10.79 13.38 1.01
C LYS A 63 -10.48 11.89 1.19
N SER A 64 -10.37 11.15 0.09
CA SER A 64 -10.07 9.73 0.10
C SER A 64 -8.63 9.47 0.56
N ILE A 65 -8.48 8.46 1.43
CA ILE A 65 -7.18 7.97 1.90
C ILE A 65 -6.97 6.53 1.44
N PHE A 66 -5.71 6.15 1.26
CA PHE A 66 -5.32 4.79 0.87
C PHE A 66 -4.44 4.17 1.94
N ILE A 67 -4.80 2.99 2.41
CA ILE A 67 -3.99 2.16 3.30
C ILE A 67 -3.61 0.91 2.52
N CYS A 68 -2.32 0.75 2.23
CA CYS A 68 -1.83 -0.26 1.31
C CYS A 68 -0.86 -1.20 2.02
N HIS A 69 -0.93 -2.50 1.74
CA HIS A 69 -0.01 -3.49 2.28
C HIS A 69 0.79 -4.15 1.16
N SER A 70 2.11 -4.27 1.36
CA SER A 70 3.00 -5.06 0.49
C SER A 70 2.86 -4.70 -1.00
N LEU A 71 2.44 -5.63 -1.87
CA LEU A 71 2.23 -5.39 -3.31
C LEU A 71 1.24 -4.25 -3.58
N GLY A 72 0.23 -4.07 -2.73
CA GLY A 72 -0.70 -2.93 -2.81
C GLY A 72 -0.01 -1.57 -2.76
N CYS A 73 1.17 -1.50 -2.09
CA CYS A 73 1.96 -0.27 -2.04
C CYS A 73 2.61 0.09 -3.38
N LEU A 74 2.94 -0.89 -4.21
CA LEU A 74 3.42 -0.64 -5.57
C LEU A 74 2.27 -0.34 -6.53
N PHE A 75 1.16 -1.08 -6.38
CA PHE A 75 -0.03 -0.88 -7.18
C PHE A 75 -0.58 0.53 -7.08
N ILE A 76 -0.73 1.09 -5.87
CA ILE A 76 -1.29 2.44 -5.71
C ILE A 76 -0.45 3.52 -6.40
N VAL A 77 0.86 3.37 -6.47
CA VAL A 77 1.74 4.31 -7.21
C VAL A 77 1.36 4.33 -8.69
N LYS A 78 1.18 3.15 -9.30
CA LYS A 78 0.78 3.02 -10.71
C LYS A 78 -0.64 3.54 -10.94
N TYR A 79 -1.56 3.18 -10.04
CA TYR A 79 -2.95 3.62 -10.11
C TYR A 79 -3.08 5.15 -10.03
N CYS A 80 -2.36 5.78 -9.11
CA CYS A 80 -2.29 7.24 -9.01
C CYS A 80 -1.72 7.87 -10.29
N CYS A 81 -0.69 7.26 -10.88
CA CYS A 81 -0.13 7.74 -12.15
C CYS A 81 -1.13 7.61 -13.31
N LEU A 82 -1.83 6.46 -13.42
CA LEU A 82 -2.78 6.23 -14.50
C LEU A 82 -3.94 7.23 -14.44
N HIS A 83 -4.56 7.39 -13.27
CA HIS A 83 -5.75 8.23 -13.07
C HIS A 83 -5.45 9.65 -12.60
N ASN A 84 -4.17 10.05 -12.54
CA ASN A 84 -3.75 11.39 -12.13
C ASN A 84 -4.30 11.80 -10.74
N LEU A 85 -4.33 10.87 -9.79
CA LEU A 85 -4.81 11.10 -8.42
C LEU A 85 -3.81 11.95 -7.64
N LYS A 86 -4.22 13.17 -7.26
CA LYS A 86 -3.38 14.18 -6.61
C LYS A 86 -3.78 14.39 -5.16
N ASN A 87 -2.81 14.89 -4.36
CA ASN A 87 -3.02 15.34 -2.98
C ASN A 87 -3.70 14.29 -2.09
N LYS A 88 -3.37 13.01 -2.30
CA LYS A 88 -3.91 11.89 -1.50
C LYS A 88 -2.99 11.58 -0.32
N LEU A 89 -3.60 11.16 0.79
CA LEU A 89 -2.87 10.51 1.87
C LEU A 89 -2.78 9.02 1.57
N ILE A 90 -1.55 8.52 1.51
CA ILE A 90 -1.24 7.11 1.28
C ILE A 90 -0.43 6.60 2.48
N ILE A 91 -0.91 5.56 3.15
CA ILE A 91 -0.22 4.90 4.24
C ILE A 91 0.18 3.51 3.75
N ALA A 92 1.45 3.37 3.42
CA ALA A 92 2.04 2.10 3.02
C ALA A 92 2.45 1.32 4.28
N VAL A 93 2.13 0.04 4.34
CA VAL A 93 2.57 -0.92 5.34
C VAL A 93 3.42 -1.97 4.62
N ALA A 94 4.67 -2.11 5.02
CA ALA A 94 5.66 -2.94 4.35
C ALA A 94 5.83 -2.56 2.86
N GLY A 95 5.84 -1.26 2.55
CA GLY A 95 6.11 -0.76 1.20
C GLY A 95 7.57 -0.97 0.84
N GLY A 96 7.84 -1.84 -0.13
CA GLY A 96 9.19 -2.13 -0.62
C GLY A 96 9.30 -1.89 -2.12
N LEU A 97 10.45 -1.39 -2.56
CA LEU A 97 10.76 -1.20 -3.97
C LEU A 97 11.95 -2.06 -4.37
N THR A 98 11.69 -3.07 -5.20
CA THR A 98 12.71 -3.96 -5.74
C THR A 98 13.09 -3.55 -7.17
N ASN A 99 14.29 -3.86 -7.61
CA ASN A 99 14.66 -3.78 -9.03
C ASN A 99 14.20 -5.07 -9.72
N LYS A 100 13.95 -5.02 -11.02
CA LYS A 100 13.54 -6.22 -11.80
C LYS A 100 14.53 -7.36 -11.66
N SER A 101 15.82 -7.07 -11.58
CA SER A 101 16.90 -8.05 -11.40
C SER A 101 16.94 -8.70 -10.01
N GLU A 102 16.24 -8.15 -9.04
CA GLU A 102 16.18 -8.68 -7.66
C GLU A 102 14.95 -9.59 -7.46
N ILE A 103 14.04 -9.67 -8.44
CA ILE A 103 12.85 -10.52 -8.35
C ILE A 103 13.26 -11.97 -8.57
N HIS A 104 12.81 -12.86 -7.67
CA HIS A 104 12.98 -14.28 -7.88
C HIS A 104 12.29 -14.71 -9.20
N PRO A 105 12.88 -15.59 -10.02
CA PRO A 105 12.27 -16.00 -11.29
C PRO A 105 10.81 -16.45 -11.19
N ASP A 106 10.46 -17.20 -10.14
CA ASP A 106 9.08 -17.66 -9.90
C ASP A 106 8.09 -16.53 -9.62
N LEU A 107 8.58 -15.33 -9.30
CA LEU A 107 7.79 -14.13 -9.04
C LEU A 107 7.89 -13.11 -10.18
N ALA A 108 8.47 -13.49 -11.33
CA ALA A 108 8.68 -12.59 -12.47
C ALA A 108 7.36 -11.96 -12.97
N TYR A 109 6.23 -12.64 -12.79
CA TYR A 109 4.89 -12.14 -13.12
C TYR A 109 4.47 -10.91 -12.30
N LEU A 110 5.15 -10.61 -11.19
CA LEU A 110 4.92 -9.40 -10.39
C LEU A 110 5.70 -8.20 -10.93
N SER A 111 6.61 -8.39 -11.89
CA SER A 111 7.42 -7.29 -12.45
C SER A 111 6.61 -6.12 -13.02
N PRO A 112 5.39 -6.31 -13.60
CA PRO A 112 4.56 -5.19 -14.04
C PRO A 112 4.11 -4.25 -12.92
N PHE A 113 4.08 -4.71 -11.67
CA PHE A 113 3.74 -3.87 -10.51
C PHE A 113 4.86 -2.90 -10.12
N ILE A 114 6.11 -3.16 -10.52
CA ILE A 114 7.21 -2.26 -10.18
C ILE A 114 7.07 -0.97 -11.00
N PRO A 115 6.97 0.20 -10.32
CA PRO A 115 6.91 1.47 -11.03
C PRO A 115 8.18 1.72 -11.82
N THR A 116 8.04 2.20 -13.06
CA THR A 116 9.16 2.66 -13.88
C THR A 116 9.73 3.98 -13.35
N ALA A 117 10.89 4.38 -13.86
CA ALA A 117 11.48 5.68 -13.51
C ALA A 117 10.57 6.85 -13.89
N GLU A 118 9.88 6.76 -15.03
CA GLU A 118 8.92 7.75 -15.51
C GLU A 118 7.68 7.81 -14.61
N GLU A 119 7.15 6.66 -14.19
CA GLU A 119 6.03 6.59 -13.25
C GLU A 119 6.42 7.19 -11.89
N ILE A 120 7.60 6.89 -11.37
CA ILE A 120 8.11 7.49 -10.13
C ILE A 120 8.22 9.02 -10.28
N LYS A 121 8.75 9.50 -11.39
CA LYS A 121 8.83 10.95 -11.69
C LYS A 121 7.45 11.57 -11.76
N LYS A 122 6.51 10.96 -12.48
CA LYS A 122 5.11 11.41 -12.57
C LYS A 122 4.46 11.42 -11.20
N PHE A 123 4.59 10.33 -10.43
CA PHE A 123 4.00 10.21 -9.11
C PHE A 123 4.40 11.36 -8.16
N LYS A 124 5.68 11.77 -8.18
CA LYS A 124 6.16 12.92 -7.39
C LYS A 124 5.46 14.23 -7.75
N THR A 125 5.04 14.41 -9.01
CA THR A 125 4.31 15.62 -9.42
C THR A 125 2.87 15.65 -8.92
N LEU A 126 2.32 14.52 -8.49
CA LEU A 126 0.95 14.42 -7.97
C LEU A 126 0.80 14.96 -6.55
N LYS A 127 1.91 15.25 -5.85
CA LYS A 127 1.93 15.81 -4.48
C LYS A 127 1.15 14.97 -3.46
N ASN A 128 1.17 13.65 -3.62
CA ASN A 128 0.60 12.72 -2.64
C ASN A 128 1.52 12.68 -1.40
N THR A 129 0.93 12.66 -0.21
CA THR A 129 1.67 12.42 1.04
C THR A 129 1.72 10.91 1.27
N ILE A 130 2.93 10.35 1.37
CA ILE A 130 3.12 8.93 1.67
C ILE A 130 3.80 8.77 3.02
N TYR A 131 3.23 7.92 3.86
CA TYR A 131 3.90 7.33 5.01
C TYR A 131 4.22 5.88 4.69
N ASN A 132 5.38 5.38 5.11
CA ASN A 132 5.72 3.97 4.98
C ASN A 132 6.08 3.39 6.34
N ILE A 133 5.22 2.52 6.85
CA ILE A 133 5.41 1.76 8.09
C ILE A 133 6.16 0.47 7.73
N TYR A 134 7.36 0.27 8.28
CA TYR A 134 8.21 -0.86 7.90
C TYR A 134 9.03 -1.40 9.07
N SER A 135 9.57 -2.60 8.92
CA SER A 135 10.29 -3.33 9.97
C SER A 135 11.60 -3.92 9.47
N ASN A 136 12.59 -4.03 10.36
CA ASN A 136 13.87 -4.66 10.09
C ASN A 136 13.81 -6.19 9.95
N THR A 137 12.77 -6.82 10.47
CA THR A 137 12.59 -8.28 10.41
C THR A 137 11.62 -8.71 9.30
N ASP A 138 11.39 -7.83 8.31
CA ASP A 138 10.63 -8.18 7.12
C ASP A 138 11.34 -9.32 6.36
N HIS A 139 10.63 -10.43 6.15
CA HIS A 139 11.17 -11.62 5.48
C HIS A 139 10.89 -11.64 3.97
N ILE A 140 10.10 -10.68 3.47
CA ILE A 140 9.78 -10.54 2.04
C ILE A 140 10.71 -9.50 1.40
N TYR A 141 10.84 -8.33 2.03
CA TYR A 141 11.71 -7.26 1.56
C TYR A 141 12.95 -7.11 2.44
N LYS A 142 14.11 -6.99 1.80
CA LYS A 142 15.33 -6.54 2.49
C LYS A 142 15.13 -5.10 2.97
N LEU A 143 15.78 -4.74 4.08
CA LEU A 143 15.72 -3.37 4.61
C LEU A 143 16.08 -2.32 3.54
N THR A 144 17.08 -2.61 2.71
CA THR A 144 17.49 -1.72 1.60
C THR A 144 16.39 -1.50 0.55
N GLN A 145 15.47 -2.44 0.36
CA GLN A 145 14.33 -2.31 -0.56
C GLN A 145 13.21 -1.47 0.07
N LEU A 146 12.99 -1.58 1.38
CA LEU A 146 12.05 -0.75 2.15
C LEU A 146 12.55 0.71 2.18
N GLU A 147 13.82 0.93 2.45
CA GLU A 147 14.45 2.25 2.41
C GLU A 147 14.47 2.85 1.00
N ARG A 148 14.68 2.03 -0.03
CA ARG A 148 14.60 2.47 -1.43
C ARG A 148 13.21 2.98 -1.78
N TYR A 149 12.14 2.32 -1.30
CA TYR A 149 10.77 2.80 -1.43
C TYR A 149 10.63 4.21 -0.85
N ASN A 150 11.13 4.42 0.37
CA ASN A 150 11.08 5.71 1.05
C ASN A 150 11.80 6.80 0.24
N GLN A 151 13.03 6.53 -0.18
CA GLN A 151 13.86 7.48 -0.94
C GLN A 151 13.27 7.81 -2.31
N LYS A 152 12.84 6.78 -3.07
CA LYS A 152 12.38 6.97 -4.44
C LYS A 152 11.03 7.65 -4.52
N LEU A 153 10.15 7.43 -3.55
CA LEU A 153 8.79 8.01 -3.52
C LEU A 153 8.66 9.22 -2.59
N ASN A 154 9.74 9.65 -1.92
CA ASN A 154 9.71 10.67 -0.88
C ASN A 154 8.74 10.32 0.27
N ALA A 155 8.66 9.04 0.62
CA ALA A 155 7.80 8.58 1.70
C ALA A 155 8.40 8.95 3.07
N ILE A 156 7.54 9.33 4.00
CA ILE A 156 7.88 9.59 5.40
C ILE A 156 8.00 8.24 6.12
N PRO A 157 9.20 7.86 6.59
CA PRO A 157 9.40 6.54 7.19
C PRO A 157 8.86 6.48 8.61
N ILE A 158 8.16 5.38 8.94
CA ILE A 158 7.78 4.99 10.30
C ILE A 158 8.38 3.61 10.57
N TYR A 159 9.44 3.59 11.33
CA TYR A 159 10.17 2.35 11.63
C TYR A 159 9.62 1.67 12.88
N LEU A 160 9.12 0.44 12.73
CA LEU A 160 8.62 -0.40 13.81
C LEU A 160 9.46 -1.69 13.91
N PRO A 161 10.36 -1.81 14.90
CA PRO A 161 11.25 -2.96 15.00
C PRO A 161 10.48 -4.25 15.30
N ASN A 162 10.98 -5.38 14.77
CA ASN A 162 10.52 -6.73 15.08
C ASN A 162 9.03 -6.99 14.75
N LYS A 163 8.50 -6.34 13.70
CA LYS A 163 7.10 -6.51 13.25
C LYS A 163 6.96 -7.41 12.01
N GLY A 164 8.07 -7.96 11.49
CA GLY A 164 8.07 -8.79 10.28
C GLY A 164 7.50 -8.04 9.08
N HIS A 165 6.77 -8.76 8.23
CA HIS A 165 6.09 -8.20 7.05
C HIS A 165 4.66 -7.70 7.35
N PHE A 166 4.28 -7.54 8.61
CA PHE A 166 2.94 -7.15 9.07
C PHE A 166 1.79 -8.07 8.59
N GLY A 167 2.10 -9.17 7.93
CA GLY A 167 1.14 -10.16 7.46
C GLY A 167 0.73 -11.16 8.56
N LYS A 168 -0.04 -12.18 8.17
CA LYS A 168 -0.56 -13.23 9.07
C LYS A 168 0.51 -13.87 9.95
N THR A 169 1.68 -14.17 9.39
CA THR A 169 2.78 -14.84 10.08
C THR A 169 3.54 -13.95 11.06
N SER A 170 3.36 -12.63 10.97
CA SER A 170 4.04 -11.67 11.85
C SER A 170 3.37 -11.52 13.22
N GLY A 171 2.17 -12.06 13.41
CA GLY A 171 1.42 -11.93 14.66
C GLY A 171 0.93 -10.52 15.00
N VAL A 172 1.15 -9.55 14.12
CA VAL A 172 0.72 -8.14 14.32
C VAL A 172 -0.79 -8.05 14.17
N LYS A 173 -1.49 -7.63 15.22
CA LYS A 173 -2.95 -7.50 15.24
C LYS A 173 -3.46 -6.08 15.09
N GLU A 174 -2.59 -5.11 15.33
CA GLU A 174 -2.92 -3.69 15.26
C GLU A 174 -1.68 -2.87 14.87
N ILE A 175 -1.89 -1.73 14.25
CA ILE A 175 -0.87 -0.74 13.91
C ILE A 175 -1.45 0.64 14.26
N PRO A 176 -1.38 1.07 15.53
CA PRO A 176 -1.97 2.33 16.00
C PRO A 176 -1.44 3.56 15.23
N GLU A 177 -0.21 3.47 14.75
CA GLU A 177 0.45 4.53 13.98
C GLU A 177 -0.34 4.93 12.72
N ILE A 178 -1.14 4.01 12.12
CA ILE A 178 -2.02 4.34 11.00
C ILE A 178 -3.05 5.39 11.42
N ILE A 179 -3.66 5.20 12.58
CA ILE A 179 -4.68 6.11 13.11
C ILE A 179 -4.07 7.44 13.56
N GLU A 180 -2.86 7.40 14.13
CA GLU A 180 -2.12 8.61 14.50
C GLU A 180 -1.80 9.47 13.26
N ILE A 181 -1.31 8.85 12.19
CA ILE A 181 -1.08 9.52 10.89
C ILE A 181 -2.38 10.16 10.39
N ILE A 182 -3.48 9.41 10.35
CA ILE A 182 -4.77 9.93 9.88
C ILE A 182 -5.24 11.12 10.69
N LYS A 183 -5.04 11.11 12.00
CA LYS A 183 -5.40 12.23 12.88
C LYS A 183 -4.52 13.46 12.67
N LYS A 184 -3.23 13.26 12.39
CA LYS A 184 -2.26 14.32 12.15
C LYS A 184 -2.50 15.04 10.81
N GLU A 185 -2.88 14.31 9.77
CA GLU A 185 -3.05 14.81 8.40
C GLU A 185 -4.47 15.37 8.14
N LYS A 186 -5.31 15.42 9.14
CA LYS A 186 -6.63 16.08 9.12
C LYS A 186 -6.53 17.54 9.51
#